data_156ebb26ecf5bde5eb726c113c7462d3
#
_entry.id   156ebb26ecf5bde5eb726c113c7462d3
#
_cell.length_a   1.000
_cell.length_b   1.000
_cell.length_c   1.000
_cell.angle_alpha   90.00
_cell.angle_beta   90.00
_cell.angle_gamma   90.00
#
_symmetry.space_group_name_H-M   'P 1'
#
loop_
_entity.id
_entity.type
_entity.pdbx_description
1 polymer ?
#
loop_
_entity_poly.entity_id
_entity_poly.type
_entity_poly.pdbx_seq_one_letter_code
_entity_poly.pdbx_strand_id
1 'polypeptide(L)'
;ILGCGSALPTQKHFPTSQVVDLRDKLFMIDCAEGTQLLVRKQKLKFSRLNHIFISHLHGDHCFGLIGLLSTFDLLGRTSKLHIYSPGEDLEKLLRPQIDYFCRGMGYEVVFHAVPHKEVVIIYEDRTLTVETIPLKHRVPCCGYLFREKAPLPHIRKDMMDYLRIPVYAINSIKEGAGWIDDEGREWPHEKLVIPSDKARSYAYCSDTIYRPQLTEQLK
;
A
#
# COMPACT_ATOMS: atom_id res chain seq x y z
N ILE A 1 5.05 -11.07 -5.36
CA ILE A 1 6.49 -10.96 -5.13
C ILE A 1 7.16 -10.85 -6.50
N LEU A 2 7.93 -9.78 -6.73
CA LEU A 2 8.68 -9.57 -7.96
C LEU A 2 10.10 -10.13 -7.82
N GLY A 3 10.75 -9.84 -6.69
CA GLY A 3 12.06 -10.34 -6.32
C GLY A 3 12.14 -10.65 -4.83
N CYS A 4 12.96 -11.60 -4.45
CA CYS A 4 13.19 -12.04 -3.07
C CYS A 4 14.64 -12.47 -2.82
N GLY A 5 15.54 -12.13 -3.72
CA GLY A 5 16.98 -12.34 -3.55
C GLY A 5 17.56 -11.36 -2.53
N SER A 6 18.69 -11.72 -1.92
CA SER A 6 19.49 -10.84 -1.07
C SER A 6 20.46 -9.99 -1.90
N ALA A 7 21.41 -9.35 -1.23
CA ALA A 7 22.35 -8.37 -1.81
C ALA A 7 23.11 -8.84 -3.08
N LEU A 8 23.40 -10.13 -3.19
CA LEU A 8 24.10 -10.64 -4.38
C LEU A 8 23.09 -11.04 -5.47
N PRO A 9 23.02 -10.29 -6.60
CA PRO A 9 22.14 -10.64 -7.69
C PRO A 9 22.52 -12.00 -8.29
N THR A 10 21.52 -12.78 -8.65
CA THR A 10 21.72 -14.07 -9.32
C THR A 10 20.98 -14.11 -10.67
N GLN A 11 21.35 -15.04 -11.53
CA GLN A 11 20.64 -15.19 -12.81
C GLN A 11 19.18 -15.67 -12.67
N LYS A 12 18.85 -16.30 -11.54
CA LYS A 12 17.52 -16.91 -11.31
C LYS A 12 16.61 -16.05 -10.42
N HIS A 13 17.17 -15.24 -9.54
CA HIS A 13 16.43 -14.48 -8.54
C HIS A 13 16.84 -13.01 -8.57
N PHE A 14 15.86 -12.15 -8.72
CA PHE A 14 16.05 -10.71 -8.58
C PHE A 14 16.09 -10.32 -7.11
N PRO A 15 16.82 -9.26 -6.74
CA PRO A 15 16.80 -8.71 -5.39
C PRO A 15 15.40 -8.25 -4.99
N THR A 16 15.23 -7.86 -3.73
CA THR A 16 13.90 -7.70 -3.13
C THR A 16 13.06 -6.60 -3.76
N SER A 17 11.87 -6.97 -4.16
CA SER A 17 10.78 -6.05 -4.53
C SER A 17 9.44 -6.77 -4.45
N GLN A 18 8.46 -6.13 -3.86
CA GLN A 18 7.11 -6.67 -3.75
C GLN A 18 6.07 -5.64 -4.18
N VAL A 19 4.93 -6.11 -4.64
CA VAL A 19 3.78 -5.26 -4.94
C VAL A 19 2.54 -5.83 -4.26
N VAL A 20 1.91 -5.02 -3.44
CA VAL A 20 0.64 -5.31 -2.80
C VAL A 20 -0.47 -4.67 -3.63
N ASP A 21 -1.42 -5.47 -4.10
CA ASP A 21 -2.62 -5.01 -4.82
C ASP A 21 -3.80 -4.98 -3.85
N LEU A 22 -4.24 -3.78 -3.49
CA LEU A 22 -5.34 -3.54 -2.57
C LEU A 22 -6.31 -2.50 -3.14
N ARG A 23 -7.57 -2.89 -3.29
CA ARG A 23 -8.65 -1.97 -3.68
C ARG A 23 -8.30 -1.11 -4.90
N ASP A 24 -7.83 -1.74 -5.97
CA ASP A 24 -7.39 -1.10 -7.22
C ASP A 24 -6.18 -0.17 -7.11
N LYS A 25 -5.45 -0.21 -6.01
CA LYS A 25 -4.18 0.49 -5.81
C LYS A 25 -3.04 -0.50 -5.74
N LEU A 26 -1.91 -0.12 -6.32
CA LEU A 26 -0.67 -0.86 -6.20
C LEU A 26 0.28 -0.11 -5.26
N PHE A 27 0.79 -0.83 -4.27
CA PHE A 27 1.79 -0.35 -3.34
C PHE A 27 3.05 -1.18 -3.54
N MET A 28 4.17 -0.54 -3.85
CA MET A 28 5.45 -1.23 -3.98
C MET A 28 6.20 -1.19 -2.65
N ILE A 29 6.82 -2.29 -2.27
CA ILE A 29 7.70 -2.39 -1.12
C ILE A 29 9.05 -2.84 -1.63
N ASP A 30 10.06 -2.02 -1.37
CA ASP A 30 11.40 -2.06 -1.92
C ASP A 30 11.41 -2.04 -3.47
N CYS A 31 12.46 -1.49 -4.02
CA CYS A 31 12.64 -1.33 -5.45
C CYS A 31 14.09 -1.61 -5.81
N ALA A 32 14.43 -2.87 -5.79
CA ALA A 32 15.77 -3.33 -6.13
C ALA A 32 16.06 -3.25 -7.63
N GLU A 33 17.27 -3.55 -7.99
CA GLU A 33 17.72 -3.56 -9.37
C GLU A 33 16.86 -4.49 -10.26
N GLY A 34 16.48 -4.00 -11.43
CA GLY A 34 15.64 -4.74 -12.39
C GLY A 34 14.15 -4.74 -12.11
N THR A 35 13.68 -4.11 -11.03
CA THR A 35 12.25 -4.06 -10.65
C THR A 35 11.36 -3.54 -11.78
N GLN A 36 11.76 -2.52 -12.54
CA GLN A 36 10.98 -2.01 -13.67
C GLN A 36 10.72 -3.05 -14.76
N LEU A 37 11.67 -3.96 -15.00
CA LEU A 37 11.51 -5.05 -15.96
C LEU A 37 10.49 -6.06 -15.48
N LEU A 38 10.53 -6.37 -14.18
CA LEU A 38 9.60 -7.32 -13.54
C LEU A 38 8.17 -6.78 -13.52
N VAL A 39 7.98 -5.50 -13.19
CA VAL A 39 6.65 -4.84 -13.24
C VAL A 39 6.07 -4.93 -14.66
N ARG A 40 6.89 -4.69 -15.70
CA ARG A 40 6.47 -4.82 -17.10
C ARG A 40 6.18 -6.28 -17.49
N LYS A 41 7.04 -7.22 -17.10
CA LYS A 41 6.86 -8.65 -17.34
C LYS A 41 5.56 -9.18 -16.74
N GLN A 42 5.22 -8.72 -15.53
CA GLN A 42 3.97 -9.09 -14.85
C GLN A 42 2.76 -8.25 -15.30
N LYS A 43 2.94 -7.36 -16.28
CA LYS A 43 1.88 -6.49 -16.82
C LYS A 43 1.15 -5.66 -15.76
N LEU A 44 1.85 -5.28 -14.67
CA LEU A 44 1.28 -4.43 -13.64
C LEU A 44 1.03 -3.02 -14.20
N LYS A 45 -0.14 -2.45 -13.89
CA LYS A 45 -0.53 -1.13 -14.37
C LYS A 45 0.23 -0.04 -13.60
N PHE A 46 1.22 0.60 -14.22
CA PHE A 46 2.02 1.67 -13.61
C PHE A 46 1.16 2.84 -13.09
N SER A 47 0.04 3.15 -13.76
CA SER A 47 -0.88 4.23 -13.33
C SER A 47 -1.54 3.98 -11.98
N ARG A 48 -1.60 2.71 -11.52
CA ARG A 48 -2.11 2.34 -10.19
C ARG A 48 -1.05 2.39 -9.10
N LEU A 49 0.24 2.47 -9.47
CA LEU A 49 1.37 2.48 -8.55
C LEU A 49 1.77 3.92 -8.23
N ASN A 50 1.24 4.45 -7.13
CA ASN A 50 1.49 5.83 -6.70
C ASN A 50 2.28 5.92 -5.38
N HIS A 51 2.57 4.80 -4.74
CA HIS A 51 3.23 4.74 -3.44
C HIS A 51 4.30 3.65 -3.44
N ILE A 52 5.52 4.01 -3.07
CA ILE A 52 6.68 3.11 -2.92
C ILE A 52 7.20 3.25 -1.50
N PHE A 53 7.39 2.13 -0.81
CA PHE A 53 7.85 2.06 0.58
C PHE A 53 9.21 1.36 0.59
N ILE A 54 10.26 2.08 0.95
CA ILE A 54 11.62 1.55 1.03
C ILE A 54 11.93 1.22 2.47
N SER A 55 12.27 -0.05 2.73
CA SER A 55 12.51 -0.53 4.10
C SER A 55 13.80 0.02 4.70
N HIS A 56 14.86 0.13 3.90
CA HIS A 56 16.14 0.72 4.28
C HIS A 56 17.02 0.98 3.04
N LEU A 57 18.17 1.66 3.24
CA LEU A 57 19.01 2.14 2.14
C LEU A 57 20.20 1.23 1.84
N HIS A 58 20.03 -0.11 1.86
CA HIS A 58 20.96 -0.99 1.16
C HIS A 58 20.58 -1.07 -0.34
N GLY A 59 21.58 -1.28 -1.21
CA GLY A 59 21.39 -1.19 -2.64
C GLY A 59 20.36 -2.17 -3.19
N ASP A 60 20.37 -3.38 -2.66
CA ASP A 60 19.42 -4.46 -3.01
C ASP A 60 17.97 -4.18 -2.60
N HIS A 61 17.69 -3.03 -1.98
CA HIS A 61 16.36 -2.55 -1.66
C HIS A 61 15.95 -1.28 -2.42
N CYS A 62 16.92 -0.52 -3.02
CA CYS A 62 16.60 0.78 -3.59
C CYS A 62 17.26 1.11 -4.94
N PHE A 63 18.25 0.34 -5.43
CA PHE A 63 18.98 0.66 -6.67
C PHE A 63 18.12 0.69 -7.93
N GLY A 64 16.95 0.05 -7.93
CA GLY A 64 16.02 0.09 -9.05
C GLY A 64 15.23 1.40 -9.18
N LEU A 65 15.22 2.26 -8.13
CA LEU A 65 14.38 3.45 -8.09
C LEU A 65 14.62 4.39 -9.26
N ILE A 66 15.85 4.81 -9.51
CA ILE A 66 16.14 5.78 -10.60
C ILE A 66 15.69 5.25 -11.97
N GLY A 67 15.92 3.95 -12.22
CA GLY A 67 15.47 3.30 -13.47
C GLY A 67 13.94 3.22 -13.56
N LEU A 68 13.25 2.95 -12.46
CA LEU A 68 11.79 2.94 -12.39
C LEU A 68 11.21 4.33 -12.63
N LEU A 69 11.79 5.36 -12.00
CA LEU A 69 11.37 6.76 -12.14
C LEU A 69 11.48 7.22 -13.59
N SER A 70 12.62 6.96 -14.23
CA SER A 70 12.83 7.25 -15.65
C SER A 70 11.83 6.50 -16.54
N THR A 71 11.57 5.23 -16.24
CA THR A 71 10.57 4.44 -16.99
C THR A 71 9.17 5.00 -16.86
N PHE A 72 8.77 5.48 -15.69
CA PHE A 72 7.47 6.13 -15.48
C PHE A 72 7.33 7.39 -16.32
N ASP A 73 8.37 8.19 -16.41
CA ASP A 73 8.40 9.40 -17.24
C ASP A 73 8.27 9.07 -18.72
N LEU A 74 9.06 8.14 -19.22
CA LEU A 74 8.99 7.66 -20.61
C LEU A 74 7.63 7.07 -20.99
N LEU A 75 6.88 6.56 -20.02
CA LEU A 75 5.51 6.06 -20.22
C LEU A 75 4.45 7.14 -20.05
N GLY A 76 4.83 8.41 -19.91
CA GLY A 76 3.93 9.56 -19.88
C GLY A 76 3.18 9.72 -18.55
N ARG A 77 3.80 9.33 -17.43
CA ARG A 77 3.20 9.56 -16.11
C ARG A 77 3.05 11.05 -15.83
N THR A 78 1.90 11.46 -15.30
CA THR A 78 1.61 12.84 -14.85
C THR A 78 1.22 12.93 -13.39
N SER A 79 0.80 11.80 -12.78
CA SER A 79 0.39 11.76 -11.38
C SER A 79 1.60 11.72 -10.44
N LYS A 80 1.50 12.37 -9.28
CA LYS A 80 2.52 12.35 -8.23
C LYS A 80 2.89 10.92 -7.84
N LEU A 81 4.16 10.71 -7.51
CA LEU A 81 4.68 9.47 -6.95
C LEU A 81 5.22 9.74 -5.54
N HIS A 82 4.71 9.04 -4.56
CA HIS A 82 5.11 9.16 -3.17
C HIS A 82 6.09 8.05 -2.80
N ILE A 83 7.26 8.42 -2.26
CA ILE A 83 8.30 7.48 -1.83
C ILE A 83 8.54 7.67 -0.34
N TYR A 84 8.35 6.62 0.43
CA TYR A 84 8.50 6.58 1.88
C TYR A 84 9.79 5.86 2.23
N SER A 85 10.61 6.40 3.12
CA SER A 85 11.85 5.75 3.56
C SER A 85 12.24 6.17 4.98
N PRO A 86 12.94 5.32 5.75
CA PRO A 86 13.49 5.70 7.03
C PRO A 86 14.46 6.89 6.91
N GLY A 87 14.14 8.01 7.55
CA GLY A 87 14.97 9.22 7.50
C GLY A 87 14.95 9.94 6.15
N GLU A 88 15.81 10.95 6.02
CA GLU A 88 15.84 11.89 4.88
C GLU A 88 16.89 11.54 3.80
N ASP A 89 17.70 10.50 4.01
CA ASP A 89 18.87 10.29 3.18
C ASP A 89 18.53 9.80 1.77
N LEU A 90 17.38 9.13 1.59
CA LEU A 90 16.94 8.69 0.26
C LEU A 90 16.75 9.87 -0.69
N GLU A 91 16.10 10.93 -0.25
CA GLU A 91 15.92 12.14 -1.07
C GLU A 91 17.26 12.77 -1.43
N LYS A 92 18.18 12.90 -0.46
CA LYS A 92 19.53 13.46 -0.69
C LYS A 92 20.31 12.66 -1.73
N LEU A 93 20.11 11.34 -1.79
CA LEU A 93 20.77 10.46 -2.74
C LEU A 93 20.12 10.47 -4.13
N LEU A 94 18.80 10.53 -4.20
CA LEU A 94 18.07 10.42 -5.47
C LEU A 94 17.84 11.75 -6.16
N ARG A 95 17.65 12.85 -5.43
CA ARG A 95 17.34 14.15 -6.01
C ARG A 95 18.39 14.58 -7.05
N PRO A 96 19.73 14.53 -6.80
CA PRO A 96 20.72 14.86 -7.80
C PRO A 96 20.67 13.96 -9.04
N GLN A 97 20.30 12.68 -8.87
CA GLN A 97 20.18 11.76 -10.00
C GLN A 97 18.96 12.07 -10.85
N ILE A 98 17.82 12.40 -10.21
CA ILE A 98 16.60 12.83 -10.90
C ILE A 98 16.89 14.11 -11.68
N ASP A 99 17.51 15.10 -11.06
CA ASP A 99 17.83 16.39 -11.68
C ASP A 99 18.78 16.24 -12.87
N TYR A 100 19.65 15.25 -12.84
CA TYR A 100 20.60 15.00 -13.91
C TYR A 100 20.03 14.12 -15.03
N PHE A 101 19.46 12.96 -14.68
CA PHE A 101 19.06 11.93 -15.65
C PHE A 101 17.62 12.06 -16.14
N CYS A 102 16.73 12.70 -15.35
CA CYS A 102 15.30 12.82 -15.62
C CYS A 102 14.88 14.29 -15.76
N ARG A 103 15.70 15.12 -16.42
CA ARG A 103 15.39 16.55 -16.64
C ARG A 103 14.06 16.74 -17.36
N GLY A 104 13.20 17.59 -16.80
CA GLY A 104 11.90 17.88 -17.41
C GLY A 104 10.86 16.78 -17.22
N MET A 105 11.07 15.90 -16.23
CA MET A 105 10.14 14.83 -15.88
C MET A 105 8.70 15.36 -15.73
N GLY A 106 7.74 14.68 -16.34
CA GLY A 106 6.33 15.10 -16.44
C GLY A 106 5.53 14.95 -15.15
N TYR A 107 6.14 14.46 -14.05
CA TYR A 107 5.46 14.26 -12.77
C TYR A 107 6.36 14.59 -11.57
N GLU A 108 5.72 14.81 -10.44
CA GLU A 108 6.40 15.13 -9.18
C GLU A 108 6.70 13.86 -8.38
N VAL A 109 7.93 13.76 -7.86
CA VAL A 109 8.33 12.76 -6.86
C VAL A 109 8.35 13.42 -5.49
N VAL A 110 7.50 12.93 -4.58
CA VAL A 110 7.35 13.41 -3.21
C VAL A 110 8.01 12.43 -2.26
N PHE A 111 9.04 12.86 -1.55
CA PHE A 111 9.73 12.04 -0.55
C PHE A 111 9.12 12.25 0.84
N HIS A 112 8.96 11.15 1.57
CA HIS A 112 8.46 11.13 2.94
C HIS A 112 9.48 10.43 3.84
N ALA A 113 10.13 11.20 4.70
CA ALA A 113 10.94 10.65 5.77
C ALA A 113 10.03 10.04 6.85
N VAL A 114 10.15 8.73 7.09
CA VAL A 114 9.29 8.05 8.04
C VAL A 114 10.04 7.67 9.33
N PRO A 115 9.38 7.71 10.50
CA PRO A 115 9.92 7.19 11.75
C PRO A 115 10.19 5.69 11.62
N HIS A 116 11.36 5.24 12.11
CA HIS A 116 11.76 3.83 12.05
C HIS A 116 11.92 3.17 13.41
N LYS A 117 11.72 3.93 14.50
CA LYS A 117 11.86 3.44 15.89
C LYS A 117 10.54 3.26 16.61
N GLU A 118 9.47 3.70 16.04
CA GLU A 118 8.12 3.68 16.61
C GLU A 118 7.08 3.27 15.57
N VAL A 119 5.91 2.86 16.03
CA VAL A 119 4.76 2.51 15.19
C VAL A 119 3.99 3.78 14.88
N VAL A 120 3.94 4.17 13.61
CA VAL A 120 3.23 5.37 13.16
C VAL A 120 2.48 5.07 11.87
N ILE A 121 1.25 5.56 11.76
CA ILE A 121 0.51 5.55 10.51
C ILE A 121 1.14 6.60 9.59
N ILE A 122 1.68 6.15 8.47
CA ILE A 122 2.37 6.98 7.47
C ILE A 122 1.55 7.18 6.19
N TYR A 123 0.53 6.38 5.99
CA TYR A 123 -0.45 6.53 4.92
C TYR A 123 -1.82 6.08 5.42
N GLU A 124 -2.84 6.82 5.06
CA GLU A 124 -4.22 6.48 5.36
C GLU A 124 -5.15 6.98 4.26
N ASP A 125 -6.13 6.14 3.89
CA ASP A 125 -7.26 6.54 3.08
C ASP A 125 -8.57 5.90 3.59
N ARG A 126 -9.62 5.96 2.80
CA ARG A 126 -10.92 5.37 3.20
C ARG A 126 -10.89 3.86 3.31
N THR A 127 -9.90 3.17 2.72
CA THR A 127 -9.89 1.72 2.54
C THR A 127 -8.83 1.01 3.35
N LEU A 128 -7.73 1.69 3.66
CA LEU A 128 -6.59 1.08 4.36
C LEU A 128 -5.73 2.10 5.10
N THR A 129 -4.91 1.59 6.01
CA THR A 129 -3.78 2.29 6.62
C THR A 129 -2.48 1.57 6.31
N VAL A 130 -1.37 2.30 6.31
CA VAL A 130 -0.01 1.73 6.32
C VAL A 130 0.73 2.26 7.52
N GLU A 131 1.24 1.35 8.33
CA GLU A 131 1.97 1.62 9.58
C GLU A 131 3.43 1.18 9.45
N THR A 132 4.33 1.87 10.14
CA THR A 132 5.72 1.44 10.29
C THR A 132 5.82 0.26 11.27
N ILE A 133 6.71 -0.68 10.98
CA ILE A 133 7.11 -1.75 11.89
C ILE A 133 8.56 -1.47 12.30
N PRO A 134 8.85 -1.10 13.56
CA PRO A 134 10.22 -0.86 14.00
C PRO A 134 11.09 -2.12 13.89
N LEU A 135 12.13 -2.05 13.07
CA LEU A 135 13.09 -3.13 12.88
C LEU A 135 14.47 -2.73 13.46
N LYS A 136 15.35 -3.70 13.65
CA LYS A 136 16.71 -3.45 14.11
C LYS A 136 17.73 -4.00 13.13
N HIS A 137 18.39 -3.11 12.43
CA HIS A 137 19.41 -3.39 11.43
C HIS A 137 20.59 -2.41 11.59
N ARG A 138 21.66 -2.58 10.77
CA ARG A 138 22.88 -1.72 10.82
C ARG A 138 22.62 -0.28 10.36
N VAL A 139 21.63 -0.09 9.51
CA VAL A 139 21.18 1.21 9.03
C VAL A 139 19.74 1.46 9.50
N PRO A 140 19.21 2.70 9.47
CA PRO A 140 17.81 2.98 9.74
C PRO A 140 16.92 2.07 8.89
N CYS A 141 16.06 1.28 9.54
CA CYS A 141 15.24 0.26 8.89
C CYS A 141 13.87 0.15 9.56
N CYS A 142 12.83 0.02 8.75
CA CYS A 142 11.49 -0.34 9.21
C CYS A 142 10.81 -1.29 8.22
N GLY A 143 9.90 -2.08 8.72
CA GLY A 143 8.91 -2.79 7.91
C GLY A 143 7.65 -1.97 7.75
N TYR A 144 6.68 -2.53 7.04
CA TYR A 144 5.41 -1.87 6.75
C TYR A 144 4.25 -2.83 6.96
N LEU A 145 3.22 -2.36 7.66
CA LEU A 145 2.00 -3.10 7.93
C LEU A 145 0.83 -2.42 7.21
N PHE A 146 0.29 -3.08 6.22
CA PHE A 146 -0.91 -2.67 5.49
C PHE A 146 -2.12 -3.29 6.18
N ARG A 147 -3.09 -2.48 6.59
CA ARG A 147 -4.35 -2.94 7.18
C ARG A 147 -5.53 -2.42 6.40
N GLU A 148 -6.35 -3.31 5.87
CA GLU A 148 -7.66 -2.91 5.33
C GLU A 148 -8.53 -2.37 6.46
N LYS A 149 -9.25 -1.28 6.21
CA LYS A 149 -10.37 -0.86 7.05
C LYS A 149 -11.55 -1.79 6.79
N ALA A 150 -12.30 -2.11 7.83
CA ALA A 150 -13.48 -2.95 7.68
C ALA A 150 -14.43 -2.34 6.64
N PRO A 151 -14.75 -3.04 5.56
CA PRO A 151 -15.69 -2.54 4.58
C PRO A 151 -17.11 -2.53 5.17
N LEU A 152 -17.95 -1.61 4.68
CA LEU A 152 -19.36 -1.60 5.04
C LEU A 152 -20.02 -2.91 4.57
N PRO A 153 -21.04 -3.40 5.31
CA PRO A 153 -21.77 -4.60 4.94
C PRO A 153 -22.46 -4.44 3.57
N HIS A 154 -22.78 -5.55 2.95
CA HIS A 154 -23.57 -5.55 1.72
C HIS A 154 -25.04 -5.47 2.04
N ILE A 155 -25.77 -4.61 1.30
CA ILE A 155 -27.22 -4.54 1.44
C ILE A 155 -27.86 -5.81 0.86
N ARG A 156 -28.87 -6.33 1.50
CA ARG A 156 -29.69 -7.44 1.01
C ARG A 156 -30.67 -6.93 -0.05
N LYS A 157 -30.39 -7.24 -1.31
CA LYS A 157 -31.21 -6.81 -2.44
C LYS A 157 -32.65 -7.33 -2.35
N ASP A 158 -32.84 -8.58 -1.93
CA ASP A 158 -34.15 -9.20 -1.70
C ASP A 158 -34.99 -8.42 -0.69
N MET A 159 -34.36 -7.95 0.39
CA MET A 159 -35.04 -7.13 1.42
C MET A 159 -35.32 -5.72 0.94
N MET A 160 -34.41 -5.13 0.15
CA MET A 160 -34.65 -3.82 -0.46
C MET A 160 -35.90 -3.85 -1.36
N ASP A 161 -35.99 -4.85 -2.23
CA ASP A 161 -37.11 -5.00 -3.17
C ASP A 161 -38.43 -5.29 -2.40
N TYR A 162 -38.35 -6.18 -1.40
CA TYR A 162 -39.52 -6.54 -0.58
C TYR A 162 -40.08 -5.36 0.21
N LEU A 163 -39.22 -4.59 0.88
CA LEU A 163 -39.58 -3.46 1.73
C LEU A 163 -39.65 -2.12 0.98
N ARG A 164 -39.41 -2.14 -0.34
CA ARG A 164 -39.35 -0.95 -1.20
C ARG A 164 -38.42 0.14 -0.67
N ILE A 165 -37.28 -0.29 -0.09
CA ILE A 165 -36.30 0.63 0.51
C ILE A 165 -35.70 1.53 -0.58
N PRO A 166 -35.83 2.86 -0.44
CA PRO A 166 -35.29 3.77 -1.45
C PRO A 166 -33.76 3.83 -1.40
N VAL A 167 -33.15 4.12 -2.56
CA VAL A 167 -31.67 4.13 -2.73
C VAL A 167 -30.96 5.07 -1.76
N TYR A 168 -31.60 6.19 -1.40
CA TYR A 168 -31.00 7.15 -0.46
C TYR A 168 -30.80 6.58 0.96
N ALA A 169 -31.58 5.58 1.37
CA ALA A 169 -31.47 4.96 2.68
C ALA A 169 -30.36 3.90 2.78
N ILE A 170 -29.81 3.46 1.64
CA ILE A 170 -28.81 2.36 1.61
C ILE A 170 -27.60 2.66 2.49
N ASN A 171 -27.07 3.88 2.40
CA ASN A 171 -25.84 4.22 3.13
C ASN A 171 -26.06 4.21 4.64
N SER A 172 -27.14 4.81 5.13
CA SER A 172 -27.48 4.80 6.56
C SER A 172 -27.74 3.38 7.07
N ILE A 173 -28.41 2.53 6.27
CA ILE A 173 -28.58 1.12 6.64
C ILE A 173 -27.24 0.40 6.71
N LYS A 174 -26.34 0.59 5.75
CA LYS A 174 -24.98 0.00 5.79
C LYS A 174 -24.16 0.48 7.00
N GLU A 175 -24.43 1.68 7.49
CA GLU A 175 -23.78 2.28 8.65
C GLU A 175 -24.41 1.88 9.99
N GLY A 176 -25.46 1.02 9.97
CA GLY A 176 -26.05 0.45 11.17
C GLY A 176 -27.50 0.87 11.45
N ALA A 177 -28.11 1.70 10.61
CA ALA A 177 -29.52 2.05 10.78
C ALA A 177 -30.44 0.88 10.45
N GLY A 178 -31.58 0.76 11.19
CA GLY A 178 -32.69 -0.08 10.80
C GLY A 178 -33.58 0.62 9.74
N TRP A 179 -34.68 -0.02 9.39
CA TRP A 179 -35.70 0.51 8.48
C TRP A 179 -37.08 0.34 9.06
N ILE A 180 -37.95 1.33 8.89
CA ILE A 180 -39.37 1.24 9.24
C ILE A 180 -40.16 1.16 7.94
N ASP A 181 -40.94 0.10 7.75
CA ASP A 181 -41.76 -0.10 6.56
C ASP A 181 -43.07 0.77 6.58
N ASP A 182 -43.80 0.72 5.48
CA ASP A 182 -45.04 1.49 5.31
C ASP A 182 -46.16 1.10 6.30
N GLU A 183 -46.05 -0.08 6.96
CA GLU A 183 -46.95 -0.57 7.98
C GLU A 183 -46.49 -0.23 9.41
N GLY A 184 -45.37 0.50 9.55
CA GLY A 184 -44.81 0.91 10.83
C GLY A 184 -43.99 -0.18 11.55
N ARG A 185 -43.64 -1.29 10.88
CA ARG A 185 -42.81 -2.36 11.47
C ARG A 185 -41.35 -1.99 11.35
N GLU A 186 -40.63 -2.21 12.45
CA GLU A 186 -39.16 -1.99 12.49
C GLU A 186 -38.42 -3.22 12.00
N TRP A 187 -37.48 -2.97 11.10
CA TRP A 187 -36.55 -3.96 10.58
C TRP A 187 -35.13 -3.62 11.07
N PRO A 188 -34.55 -4.44 11.95
CA PRO A 188 -33.22 -4.18 12.46
C PRO A 188 -32.17 -4.37 11.39
N HIS A 189 -31.06 -3.63 11.53
CA HIS A 189 -29.92 -3.62 10.59
C HIS A 189 -29.48 -5.02 10.14
N GLU A 190 -29.36 -5.96 11.06
CA GLU A 190 -28.87 -7.32 10.82
C GLU A 190 -29.71 -8.12 9.82
N LYS A 191 -31.00 -7.77 9.69
CA LYS A 191 -31.91 -8.39 8.72
C LYS A 191 -31.78 -7.79 7.32
N LEU A 192 -31.25 -6.58 7.23
CA LEU A 192 -31.17 -5.80 5.99
C LEU A 192 -29.82 -5.91 5.28
N VAL A 193 -28.80 -6.45 5.96
CA VAL A 193 -27.45 -6.55 5.43
C VAL A 193 -26.88 -7.97 5.50
N ILE A 194 -25.87 -8.20 4.68
CA ILE A 194 -24.98 -9.37 4.72
C ILE A 194 -23.63 -8.86 5.21
N PRO A 195 -23.00 -9.48 6.22
CA PRO A 195 -21.67 -9.09 6.66
C PRO A 195 -20.69 -8.99 5.49
N SER A 196 -19.84 -7.99 5.51
CA SER A 196 -18.76 -7.86 4.55
C SER A 196 -17.66 -8.90 4.79
N ASP A 197 -16.78 -9.08 3.82
CA ASP A 197 -15.56 -9.86 4.00
C ASP A 197 -14.72 -9.29 5.15
N LYS A 198 -14.00 -10.16 5.85
CA LYS A 198 -13.08 -9.73 6.90
C LYS A 198 -11.97 -8.86 6.31
N ALA A 199 -11.68 -7.75 6.98
CA ALA A 199 -10.52 -6.93 6.67
C ALA A 199 -9.23 -7.76 6.78
N ARG A 200 -8.35 -7.59 5.78
CA ARG A 200 -7.07 -8.31 5.71
C ARG A 200 -5.92 -7.40 6.07
N SER A 201 -4.84 -8.00 6.49
CA SER A 201 -3.58 -7.28 6.71
C SER A 201 -2.42 -7.99 6.02
N TYR A 202 -1.42 -7.20 5.65
CA TYR A 202 -0.17 -7.69 5.09
C TYR A 202 1.00 -6.99 5.77
N ALA A 203 1.89 -7.76 6.38
CA ALA A 203 3.10 -7.26 7.03
C ALA A 203 4.33 -7.63 6.21
N TYR A 204 5.16 -6.64 5.91
CA TYR A 204 6.49 -6.84 5.37
C TYR A 204 7.52 -6.50 6.43
N CYS A 205 8.24 -7.51 6.89
CA CYS A 205 9.41 -7.35 7.75
C CYS A 205 10.66 -7.57 6.90
N SER A 206 11.48 -6.51 6.81
CA SER A 206 12.75 -6.53 6.08
C SER A 206 13.87 -7.10 6.96
N ASP A 207 15.11 -6.77 6.66
CA ASP A 207 16.29 -7.19 7.40
C ASP A 207 16.21 -6.75 8.88
N THR A 208 16.27 -7.69 9.77
CA THR A 208 16.22 -7.42 11.21
C THR A 208 16.87 -8.54 12.03
N ILE A 209 17.41 -8.21 13.18
CA ILE A 209 17.73 -9.24 14.18
C ILE A 209 16.44 -9.84 14.74
N TYR A 210 16.55 -10.99 15.38
CA TYR A 210 15.42 -11.60 16.08
C TYR A 210 14.82 -10.65 17.14
N ARG A 211 13.51 -10.40 17.05
CA ARG A 211 12.75 -9.49 17.93
C ARG A 211 11.39 -10.09 18.27
N PRO A 212 11.27 -10.80 19.40
CA PRO A 212 10.00 -11.41 19.81
C PRO A 212 8.86 -10.39 20.03
N GLN A 213 9.20 -9.13 20.36
CA GLN A 213 8.21 -8.06 20.55
C GLN A 213 7.40 -7.74 19.29
N LEU A 214 7.91 -8.06 18.10
CA LEU A 214 7.16 -7.86 16.84
C LEU A 214 5.89 -8.71 16.78
N THR A 215 5.86 -9.84 17.46
CA THR A 215 4.70 -10.74 17.46
C THR A 215 3.43 -10.07 17.99
N GLU A 216 3.55 -9.17 18.95
CA GLU A 216 2.41 -8.45 19.52
C GLU A 216 1.86 -7.40 18.56
N GLN A 217 2.74 -6.74 17.80
CA GLN A 217 2.33 -5.75 16.78
C GLN A 217 1.66 -6.41 15.56
N LEU A 218 2.05 -7.64 15.26
CA LEU A 218 1.61 -8.34 14.05
C LEU A 218 0.33 -9.20 14.27
N LYS A 219 -0.18 -9.29 15.46
CA LYS A 219 -1.48 -9.89 15.78
C LYS A 219 -2.61 -8.92 15.45
#